data_da29710f176d35d8496ee65f974015cf
#
_entry.id   da29710f176d35d8496ee65f974015cf
#
_cell.length_a   1.000
_cell.length_b   1.000
_cell.length_c   1.000
_cell.angle_alpha   90.00
_cell.angle_beta   90.00
_cell.angle_gamma   90.00
#
_symmetry.space_group_name_H-M   'P 1'
#
loop_
_entity.id
_entity.type
_entity.pdbx_description
1 polymer ?
#
loop_
_entity_poly.entity_id
_entity_poly.type
_entity_poly.pdbx_seq_one_letter_code
_entity_poly.pdbx_strand_id
1 'polypeptide(L)'
;MFNHIMLGASDLEKSRQFYDAFLGVLGVPPGNANKNRYFWRGNGGTFGVSTPINGQPATFGNGSTTGFAATSPEQVNAAHAAGLANGGVTCEDPPGWRGEGPGALYLAYLRDPDGNKLCASYRFPKPAAA
;
A
#
# COMPACT_ATOMS: atom_id res chain seq x y z
N MET A 1 9.71 0.96 14.14
CA MET A 1 8.65 0.59 15.09
C MET A 1 7.92 -0.69 14.65
N PHE A 2 7.34 -0.74 13.47
CA PHE A 2 6.66 -1.96 13.02
C PHE A 2 7.64 -2.99 12.48
N ASN A 3 7.41 -4.27 12.80
CA ASN A 3 8.14 -5.39 12.21
C ASN A 3 7.41 -5.84 10.93
N HIS A 4 6.11 -6.09 11.04
CA HIS A 4 5.31 -6.50 9.91
C HIS A 4 3.85 -6.08 10.10
N ILE A 5 3.14 -5.98 8.97
CA ILE A 5 1.71 -5.71 8.93
C ILE A 5 1.08 -6.78 8.03
N MET A 6 -0.03 -7.36 8.50
CA MET A 6 -0.79 -8.37 7.76
C MET A 6 -2.19 -7.85 7.48
N LEU A 7 -2.65 -8.00 6.25
CA LEU A 7 -4.03 -7.73 5.87
C LEU A 7 -4.71 -9.00 5.36
N GLY A 8 -6.03 -9.04 5.43
CA GLY A 8 -6.80 -10.18 4.96
C GLY A 8 -6.96 -10.18 3.44
N ALA A 9 -6.90 -11.37 2.85
CA ALA A 9 -7.14 -11.60 1.43
C ALA A 9 -8.02 -12.83 1.26
N SER A 10 -9.11 -12.70 0.50
CA SER A 10 -9.97 -13.84 0.18
C SER A 10 -9.42 -14.63 -0.99
N ASP A 11 -8.82 -13.96 -1.97
CA ASP A 11 -8.18 -14.55 -3.15
C ASP A 11 -6.72 -14.11 -3.18
N LEU A 12 -5.83 -15.01 -2.76
CA LEU A 12 -4.41 -14.69 -2.66
C LEU A 12 -3.79 -14.31 -3.99
N GLU A 13 -4.21 -14.93 -5.09
CA GLU A 13 -3.63 -14.64 -6.40
C GLU A 13 -4.01 -13.24 -6.89
N LYS A 14 -5.25 -12.82 -6.67
CA LYS A 14 -5.67 -11.45 -6.98
C LYS A 14 -4.89 -10.43 -6.14
N SER A 15 -4.72 -10.71 -4.86
CA SER A 15 -3.93 -9.84 -3.97
C SER A 15 -2.47 -9.79 -4.40
N ARG A 16 -1.88 -10.94 -4.76
CA ARG A 16 -0.50 -11.00 -5.24
C ARG A 16 -0.32 -10.12 -6.48
N GLN A 17 -1.19 -10.23 -7.46
CA GLN A 17 -1.12 -9.41 -8.68
C GLN A 17 -1.19 -7.93 -8.36
N PHE A 18 -2.12 -7.55 -7.47
CA PHE A 18 -2.27 -6.16 -7.06
C PHE A 18 -1.00 -5.65 -6.37
N TYR A 19 -0.53 -6.37 -5.34
CA TYR A 19 0.59 -5.89 -4.54
C TYR A 19 1.94 -5.99 -5.26
N ASP A 20 2.15 -6.99 -6.12
CA ASP A 20 3.34 -7.02 -6.97
C ASP A 20 3.42 -5.76 -7.85
N ALA A 21 2.28 -5.32 -8.41
CA ALA A 21 2.24 -4.12 -9.24
C ALA A 21 2.39 -2.84 -8.39
N PHE A 22 1.59 -2.70 -7.34
CA PHE A 22 1.56 -1.50 -6.51
C PHE A 22 2.88 -1.29 -5.75
N LEU A 23 3.33 -2.31 -5.04
CA LEU A 23 4.57 -2.25 -4.26
C LEU A 23 5.81 -2.28 -5.17
N GLY A 24 5.72 -2.93 -6.33
CA GLY A 24 6.81 -2.95 -7.30
C GLY A 24 7.18 -1.54 -7.77
N VAL A 25 6.20 -0.68 -8.00
CA VAL A 25 6.45 0.74 -8.33
C VAL A 25 7.16 1.44 -7.18
N LEU A 26 6.87 1.07 -5.94
CA LEU A 26 7.50 1.64 -4.75
C LEU A 26 8.89 1.03 -4.45
N GLY A 27 9.39 0.16 -5.33
CA GLY A 27 10.73 -0.42 -5.20
C GLY A 27 10.81 -1.70 -4.39
N VAL A 28 9.68 -2.32 -4.08
CA VAL A 28 9.65 -3.56 -3.32
C VAL A 28 9.68 -4.75 -4.29
N PRO A 29 10.58 -5.73 -4.09
CA PRO A 29 10.64 -6.92 -4.94
C PRO A 29 9.34 -7.73 -4.91
N PRO A 30 9.10 -8.60 -5.91
CA PRO A 30 7.91 -9.45 -5.92
C PRO A 30 7.73 -10.25 -4.65
N GLY A 31 6.46 -10.51 -4.30
CA GLY A 31 6.11 -11.24 -3.09
C GLY A 31 6.49 -12.71 -3.14
N ASN A 32 6.66 -13.28 -1.97
CA ASN A 32 7.00 -14.69 -1.77
C ASN A 32 5.86 -15.41 -1.07
N ALA A 33 5.44 -16.52 -1.65
CA ALA A 33 4.41 -17.36 -1.06
C ALA A 33 4.93 -18.11 0.17
N ASN A 34 4.07 -18.22 1.18
CA ASN A 34 4.33 -19.04 2.36
C ASN A 34 2.98 -19.57 2.87
N LYS A 35 2.67 -20.85 2.57
CA LYS A 35 1.39 -21.47 2.92
C LYS A 35 0.21 -20.64 2.37
N ASN A 36 -0.66 -20.14 3.24
CA ASN A 36 -1.82 -19.32 2.86
C ASN A 36 -1.52 -17.82 2.91
N ARG A 37 -0.25 -17.44 2.69
CA ARG A 37 0.22 -16.05 2.81
C ARG A 37 1.15 -15.70 1.67
N TYR A 38 1.24 -14.37 1.39
CA TYR A 38 2.30 -13.76 0.61
C TYR A 38 2.96 -12.67 1.42
N PHE A 39 4.30 -12.53 1.28
CA PHE A 39 5.07 -11.50 1.97
C PHE A 39 5.88 -10.68 0.99
N TRP A 40 5.91 -9.38 1.22
CA TRP A 40 6.76 -8.41 0.52
C TRP A 40 7.68 -7.77 1.54
N ARG A 41 8.98 -7.80 1.26
CA ARG A 41 9.99 -7.29 2.19
C ARG A 41 10.67 -6.07 1.60
N GLY A 42 10.56 -4.94 2.31
CA GLY A 42 11.20 -3.69 1.97
C GLY A 42 12.14 -3.22 3.07
N ASN A 43 12.68 -2.01 2.91
CA ASN A 43 13.64 -1.46 3.88
C ASN A 43 13.01 -1.13 5.24
N GLY A 44 11.72 -0.85 5.28
CA GLY A 44 11.03 -0.45 6.51
C GLY A 44 10.34 -1.58 7.25
N GLY A 45 10.37 -2.80 6.75
CA GLY A 45 9.68 -3.92 7.37
C GLY A 45 9.08 -4.88 6.35
N THR A 46 8.17 -5.72 6.81
CA THR A 46 7.51 -6.72 5.98
C THR A 46 6.02 -6.42 5.91
N PHE A 47 5.47 -6.49 4.71
CA PHE A 47 4.04 -6.44 4.48
C PHE A 47 3.56 -7.80 3.99
N GLY A 48 2.41 -8.25 4.47
CA GLY A 48 1.86 -9.52 4.03
C GLY A 48 0.35 -9.53 3.90
N VAL A 49 -0.15 -10.50 3.15
CA VAL A 49 -1.57 -10.82 3.08
C VAL A 49 -1.77 -12.29 3.41
N SER A 50 -2.92 -12.61 3.99
CA SER A 50 -3.24 -13.96 4.42
C SER A 50 -4.74 -14.23 4.24
N THR A 51 -5.08 -15.45 3.87
CA THR A 51 -6.47 -15.88 4.07
C THR A 51 -6.74 -15.93 5.57
N PRO A 52 -7.96 -15.54 6.01
CA PRO A 52 -8.28 -15.51 7.45
C PRO A 52 -8.20 -16.90 8.08
N ILE A 53 -7.67 -16.95 9.29
CA ILE A 53 -7.47 -18.21 10.04
C ILE A 53 -8.77 -18.96 10.32
N ASN A 54 -9.89 -18.24 10.39
CA ASN A 54 -11.20 -18.85 10.66
C ASN A 54 -11.90 -19.40 9.42
N GLY A 55 -11.26 -19.33 8.24
CA GLY A 55 -11.82 -19.82 6.99
C GLY A 55 -12.95 -18.98 6.39
N GLN A 56 -13.27 -17.84 7.01
CA GLN A 56 -14.29 -16.93 6.50
C GLN A 56 -13.69 -15.98 5.47
N PRO A 57 -14.51 -15.35 4.61
CA PRO A 57 -14.01 -14.32 3.70
C PRO A 57 -13.30 -13.19 4.45
N ALA A 58 -12.26 -12.65 3.83
CA ALA A 58 -11.56 -11.49 4.40
C ALA A 58 -12.48 -10.27 4.39
N THR A 59 -12.32 -9.44 5.43
CA THR A 59 -12.98 -8.14 5.52
C THR A 59 -11.92 -7.08 5.76
N PHE A 60 -12.22 -5.84 5.36
CA PHE A 60 -11.34 -4.72 5.67
C PHE A 60 -11.68 -4.12 7.04
N GLY A 61 -10.72 -3.49 7.69
CA GLY A 61 -10.97 -2.74 8.91
C GLY A 61 -11.62 -1.39 8.60
N ASN A 62 -12.81 -1.14 9.13
CA ASN A 62 -13.46 0.15 8.98
C ASN A 62 -12.70 1.22 9.79
N GLY A 63 -12.15 2.22 9.10
CA GLY A 63 -11.31 3.25 9.72
C GLY A 63 -9.81 2.97 9.63
N SER A 64 -9.40 1.79 9.14
CA SER A 64 -7.98 1.44 8.99
C SER A 64 -7.41 2.00 7.69
N THR A 65 -6.14 2.40 7.73
CA THR A 65 -5.36 2.74 6.54
C THR A 65 -3.93 2.21 6.72
N THR A 66 -3.41 1.57 5.70
CA THR A 66 -1.99 1.19 5.65
C THR A 66 -1.27 2.09 4.66
N GLY A 67 -0.29 2.84 5.13
CA GLY A 67 0.48 3.79 4.32
C GLY A 67 1.83 3.23 3.93
N PHE A 68 2.20 3.45 2.67
CA PHE A 68 3.48 3.03 2.10
C PHE A 68 4.25 4.26 1.63
N ALA A 69 5.54 4.29 1.95
CA ALA A 69 6.40 5.41 1.60
C ALA A 69 6.77 5.41 0.12
N ALA A 70 6.73 6.58 -0.48
CA ALA A 70 7.21 6.85 -1.83
C ALA A 70 8.32 7.89 -1.79
N THR A 71 9.13 7.93 -2.86
CA THR A 71 10.29 8.82 -2.94
C THR A 71 10.04 10.09 -3.74
N SER A 72 8.88 10.19 -4.39
CA SER A 72 8.50 11.35 -5.19
C SER A 72 6.99 11.38 -5.44
N PRO A 73 6.42 12.56 -5.78
CA PRO A 73 5.02 12.62 -6.23
C PRO A 73 4.74 11.75 -7.45
N GLU A 74 5.68 11.68 -8.39
CA GLU A 74 5.55 10.86 -9.60
C GLU A 74 5.43 9.38 -9.24
N GLN A 75 6.18 8.93 -8.24
CA GLN A 75 6.11 7.54 -7.77
C GLN A 75 4.75 7.25 -7.11
N VAL A 76 4.21 8.20 -6.33
CA VAL A 76 2.87 8.08 -5.76
C VAL A 76 1.83 7.91 -6.86
N ASN A 77 1.87 8.76 -7.89
CA ASN A 77 0.94 8.67 -9.02
C ASN A 77 1.06 7.34 -9.74
N ALA A 78 2.30 6.89 -10.00
CA ALA A 78 2.54 5.63 -10.70
C ALA A 78 2.07 4.42 -9.91
N ALA A 79 2.30 4.40 -8.60
CA ALA A 79 1.84 3.32 -7.72
C ALA A 79 0.31 3.25 -7.68
N HIS A 80 -0.36 4.40 -7.55
CA HIS A 80 -1.81 4.49 -7.57
C HIS A 80 -2.36 3.95 -8.90
N ALA A 81 -1.80 4.39 -10.03
CA ALA A 81 -2.22 3.91 -11.35
C ALA A 81 -2.02 2.40 -11.51
N ALA A 82 -0.89 1.87 -11.04
CA ALA A 82 -0.61 0.43 -11.11
C ALA A 82 -1.61 -0.37 -10.27
N GLY A 83 -1.97 0.13 -9.09
CA GLY A 83 -2.98 -0.50 -8.25
C GLY A 83 -4.34 -0.53 -8.92
N LEU A 84 -4.78 0.58 -9.50
CA LEU A 84 -6.07 0.63 -10.22
C LEU A 84 -6.09 -0.30 -11.42
N ALA A 85 -4.96 -0.45 -12.13
CA ALA A 85 -4.85 -1.35 -13.28
C ALA A 85 -4.86 -2.83 -12.87
N ASN A 86 -4.69 -3.16 -11.60
CA ASN A 86 -4.55 -4.53 -11.10
C ASN A 86 -5.58 -4.87 -10.02
N GLY A 87 -6.79 -4.36 -10.16
CA GLY A 87 -7.93 -4.76 -9.33
C GLY A 87 -8.23 -3.84 -8.15
N GLY A 88 -7.48 -2.75 -8.00
CA GLY A 88 -7.74 -1.75 -6.98
C GLY A 88 -8.81 -0.75 -7.39
N VAL A 89 -9.36 -0.05 -6.42
CA VAL A 89 -10.37 0.99 -6.60
C VAL A 89 -9.90 2.26 -5.89
N THR A 90 -9.93 3.39 -6.58
CA THR A 90 -9.57 4.67 -5.95
C THR A 90 -10.57 5.06 -4.88
N CYS A 91 -10.11 5.75 -3.85
CA CYS A 91 -10.97 6.32 -2.81
C CYS A 91 -10.39 7.64 -2.32
N GLU A 92 -11.21 8.42 -1.61
CA GLU A 92 -10.92 9.77 -1.17
C GLU A 92 -10.59 10.72 -2.33
N ASP A 93 -9.92 11.84 -2.05
CA ASP A 93 -9.56 12.80 -3.08
C ASP A 93 -8.53 12.22 -4.04
N PRO A 94 -8.49 12.70 -5.30
CA PRO A 94 -7.45 12.28 -6.26
C PRO A 94 -6.04 12.48 -5.72
N PRO A 95 -5.04 11.78 -6.29
CA PRO A 95 -3.64 12.01 -5.92
C PRO A 95 -3.29 13.49 -5.96
N GLY A 96 -2.61 13.96 -4.93
CA GLY A 96 -2.21 15.37 -4.85
C GLY A 96 -1.65 15.75 -3.49
N TRP A 97 -1.26 17.02 -3.40
CA TRP A 97 -0.74 17.59 -2.17
C TRP A 97 -1.84 17.77 -1.12
N ARG A 98 -1.46 17.50 0.12
CA ARG A 98 -2.24 17.80 1.33
C ARG A 98 -1.38 18.71 2.19
N GLY A 99 -1.80 19.97 2.36
CA GLY A 99 -1.02 20.99 3.02
C GLY A 99 -0.05 21.71 2.08
N GLU A 100 0.72 22.61 2.62
CA GLU A 100 1.65 23.47 1.88
C GLU A 100 3.03 23.52 2.54
N GLY A 101 4.05 23.79 1.74
CA GLY A 101 5.41 24.00 2.20
C GLY A 101 6.09 22.78 2.79
N PRO A 102 7.17 23.00 3.56
CA PRO A 102 7.94 21.89 4.13
C PRO A 102 7.10 20.98 5.02
N GLY A 103 7.20 19.68 4.80
CA GLY A 103 6.42 18.69 5.54
C GLY A 103 5.05 18.41 4.97
N ALA A 104 4.64 19.10 3.88
CA ALA A 104 3.39 18.72 3.19
C ALA A 104 3.48 17.31 2.64
N LEU A 105 2.32 16.65 2.55
CA LEU A 105 2.22 15.28 2.07
C LEU A 105 1.60 15.23 0.68
N TYR A 106 2.21 14.48 -0.22
CA TYR A 106 1.60 14.09 -1.48
C TYR A 106 1.03 12.69 -1.32
N LEU A 107 -0.27 12.56 -1.40
CA LEU A 107 -0.98 11.34 -1.04
C LEU A 107 -1.85 10.84 -2.18
N ALA A 108 -1.98 9.52 -2.26
CA ALA A 108 -2.99 8.87 -3.08
C ALA A 108 -3.58 7.70 -2.29
N TYR A 109 -4.91 7.61 -2.31
CA TYR A 109 -5.63 6.56 -1.60
C TYR A 109 -6.30 5.62 -2.57
N LEU A 110 -6.26 4.33 -2.25
CA LEU A 110 -6.96 3.31 -3.02
C LEU A 110 -7.29 2.12 -2.11
N ARG A 111 -8.18 1.26 -2.60
CA ARG A 111 -8.49 0.01 -1.92
C ARG A 111 -7.96 -1.15 -2.73
N ASP A 112 -7.44 -2.16 -2.04
CA ASP A 112 -7.01 -3.41 -2.66
C ASP A 112 -8.23 -4.27 -3.05
N PRO A 113 -8.03 -5.47 -3.67
CA PRO A 113 -9.15 -6.31 -4.09
C PRO A 113 -10.11 -6.75 -2.98
N ASP A 114 -9.68 -6.73 -1.73
CA ASP A 114 -10.53 -7.07 -0.58
C ASP A 114 -11.12 -5.84 0.11
N GLY A 115 -10.85 -4.65 -0.40
CA GLY A 115 -11.35 -3.41 0.17
C GLY A 115 -10.47 -2.79 1.24
N ASN A 116 -9.30 -3.36 1.52
CA ASN A 116 -8.34 -2.76 2.46
C ASN A 116 -7.90 -1.40 1.92
N LYS A 117 -7.99 -0.37 2.77
CA LYS A 117 -7.62 0.99 2.37
C LYS A 117 -6.12 1.20 2.51
N LEU A 118 -5.51 1.68 1.44
CA LEU A 118 -4.08 1.90 1.33
C LEU A 118 -3.81 3.35 0.97
N CYS A 119 -2.59 3.80 1.29
CA CYS A 119 -2.10 5.12 0.93
C CYS A 119 -0.67 5.00 0.43
N ALA A 120 -0.36 5.62 -0.69
CA ALA A 120 1.01 5.91 -1.09
C ALA A 120 1.32 7.37 -0.68
N SER A 121 2.43 7.59 -0.01
CA SER A 121 2.73 8.87 0.63
C SER A 121 4.16 9.32 0.39
N TYR A 122 4.29 10.57 -0.06
CA TYR A 122 5.56 11.26 -0.14
C TYR A 122 5.48 12.53 0.70
N ARG A 123 6.47 12.73 1.56
CA ARG A 123 6.57 13.96 2.37
C ARG A 123 7.55 14.91 1.72
N PHE A 124 7.11 16.16 1.49
CA PHE A 124 8.01 17.22 1.04
C PHE A 124 9.12 17.38 2.07
N PRO A 125 10.41 17.35 1.65
CA PRO A 125 11.51 17.45 2.60
C PRO A 125 11.47 18.74 3.40
N LYS A 126 11.77 18.64 4.71
CA LYS A 126 12.01 19.81 5.54
C LYS A 126 13.44 20.26 5.36
N PRO A 127 13.71 21.59 5.42
CA PRO A 127 15.09 22.06 5.46
C PRO A 127 15.85 21.42 6.63
N ALA A 128 17.15 21.15 6.42
CA ALA A 128 17.99 20.71 7.51
C ALA A 128 18.01 21.76 8.61
N ALA A 129 18.05 21.33 9.88
CA ALA A 129 18.21 22.24 10.99
C ALA A 129 19.54 22.98 10.87
N ALA A 130 19.51 24.32 11.03
CA ALA A 130 20.70 25.15 10.94
C ALA A 130 21.57 24.99 12.20
#